data_10fe7fc12d1f0cc79208b07342057b99
#
_entry.id   10fe7fc12d1f0cc79208b07342057b99
#
_cell.length_a   1.000
_cell.length_b   1.000
_cell.length_c   1.000
_cell.angle_alpha   90.00
_cell.angle_beta   90.00
_cell.angle_gamma   90.00
#
_symmetry.space_group_name_H-M   'P 1'
#
loop_
_entity.id
_entity.type
_entity.pdbx_description
1 polymer ?
#
loop_
_entity_poly.entity_id
_entity_poly.type
_entity_poly.pdbx_seq_one_letter_code
_entity_poly.pdbx_strand_id
1 'polypeptide(L)'
;SPPARDARLSVLAPVMADRIVLFVDGREVRATSVEYRPPAAATDAEGTPMAGHYILRGRLAPDARRLRWFYGIVADPYPLTITRADGQVYTEWIGGTVWSRPIDLTGQFVAPTRWEVVQQYLVLGYTHILPRGVDHILFVVGLFLLSTTLGPLLWQVTAFTVAHSITLGLSIYGVVSLPSSVVEPLIALSIAYVAIENVLTRQLHAWRVLVVFLFGLLHGLGFAGVLRELGLPRSEFLTALLSFNVGVELGQLTVIGAAALVLWPFMGRGWYRPRVVVPASVAIALVGIYWTITRVVGW
;
A
#
# COMPACT_ATOMS: atom_id res chain seq x y z
N SER A 1 -23.47 -0.58 -14.74
CA SER A 1 -23.39 0.86 -15.05
C SER A 1 -23.18 1.68 -13.78
N PRO A 2 -22.49 2.83 -13.79
CA PRO A 2 -22.27 3.68 -12.62
C PRO A 2 -23.57 4.02 -11.86
N PRO A 3 -24.70 4.37 -12.49
CA PRO A 3 -25.95 4.66 -11.76
C PRO A 3 -26.47 3.47 -10.97
N ALA A 4 -26.35 2.24 -11.48
CA ALA A 4 -26.79 1.06 -10.76
C ALA A 4 -25.90 0.73 -9.56
N ARG A 5 -24.59 0.98 -9.68
CA ARG A 5 -23.65 0.88 -8.57
C ARG A 5 -24.00 1.87 -7.46
N ASP A 6 -24.19 3.13 -7.83
CA ASP A 6 -24.46 4.20 -6.87
C ASP A 6 -25.81 4.02 -6.15
N ALA A 7 -26.81 3.50 -6.85
CA ALA A 7 -28.08 3.11 -6.24
C ALA A 7 -27.90 2.00 -5.19
N ARG A 8 -27.09 0.97 -5.49
CA ARG A 8 -26.74 -0.09 -4.51
C ARG A 8 -25.98 0.45 -3.31
N LEU A 9 -25.01 1.33 -3.53
CA LEU A 9 -24.23 1.96 -2.45
C LEU A 9 -25.11 2.84 -1.56
N SER A 10 -26.10 3.54 -2.12
CA SER A 10 -27.08 4.32 -1.34
C SER A 10 -27.92 3.40 -0.43
N VAL A 11 -28.35 2.24 -0.91
CA VAL A 11 -29.11 1.27 -0.09
C VAL A 11 -28.25 0.69 1.04
N LEU A 12 -26.93 0.58 0.84
CA LEU A 12 -26.00 0.07 1.85
C LEU A 12 -25.60 1.12 2.91
N ALA A 13 -25.98 2.39 2.75
CA ALA A 13 -25.57 3.46 3.65
C ALA A 13 -25.86 3.19 5.15
N PRO A 14 -27.03 2.66 5.57
CA PRO A 14 -27.27 2.30 6.97
C PRO A 14 -26.33 1.21 7.47
N VAL A 15 -26.07 0.18 6.65
CA VAL A 15 -25.16 -0.92 7.00
C VAL A 15 -23.73 -0.41 7.19
N MET A 16 -23.29 0.53 6.35
CA MET A 16 -21.98 1.18 6.46
C MET A 16 -21.90 2.01 7.75
N ALA A 17 -22.96 2.73 8.10
CA ALA A 17 -23.02 3.52 9.32
C ALA A 17 -22.94 2.64 10.59
N ASP A 18 -23.58 1.48 10.61
CA ASP A 18 -23.54 0.53 11.73
C ASP A 18 -22.16 -0.10 11.96
N ARG A 19 -21.28 -0.03 10.97
CA ARG A 19 -19.90 -0.53 11.08
C ARG A 19 -18.91 0.53 11.56
N ILE A 20 -19.36 1.77 11.69
CA ILE A 20 -18.59 2.87 12.25
C ILE A 20 -19.06 3.09 13.69
N VAL A 21 -18.15 2.90 14.64
CA VAL A 21 -18.45 3.08 16.05
C VAL A 21 -17.63 4.25 16.58
N LEU A 22 -18.34 5.23 17.14
CA LEU A 22 -17.77 6.43 17.71
C LEU A 22 -18.05 6.45 19.21
N PHE A 23 -17.02 6.49 20.04
CA PHE A 23 -17.16 6.73 21.47
C PHE A 23 -16.70 8.14 21.81
N VAL A 24 -17.53 8.86 22.53
CA VAL A 24 -17.20 10.17 23.07
C VAL A 24 -17.39 10.11 24.59
N ASP A 25 -16.32 10.40 25.32
CA ASP A 25 -16.29 10.32 26.79
C ASP A 25 -16.82 9.00 27.37
N GLY A 26 -16.50 7.89 26.66
CA GLY A 26 -16.91 6.55 27.07
C GLY A 26 -18.36 6.17 26.71
N ARG A 27 -19.09 7.02 26.00
CA ARG A 27 -20.44 6.75 25.50
C ARG A 27 -20.45 6.59 24.00
N GLU A 28 -21.17 5.60 23.50
CA GLU A 28 -21.37 5.44 22.07
C GLU A 28 -22.23 6.58 21.52
N VAL A 29 -21.74 7.20 20.45
CA VAL A 29 -22.46 8.24 19.70
C VAL A 29 -22.77 7.71 18.32
N ARG A 30 -24.04 7.65 17.97
CA ARG A 30 -24.49 7.22 16.65
C ARG A 30 -24.82 8.40 15.74
N ALA A 31 -24.59 8.20 14.46
CA ALA A 31 -25.01 9.16 13.46
C ALA A 31 -26.56 9.29 13.47
N THR A 32 -27.04 10.51 13.36
CA THR A 32 -28.49 10.81 13.23
C THR A 32 -28.97 10.71 11.79
N SER A 33 -28.05 10.82 10.83
CA SER A 33 -28.32 10.60 9.41
C SER A 33 -27.09 10.07 8.70
N VAL A 34 -27.31 9.28 7.65
CA VAL A 34 -26.29 8.77 6.74
C VAL A 34 -26.74 8.99 5.31
N GLU A 35 -25.84 9.46 4.46
CA GLU A 35 -26.08 9.76 3.06
C GLU A 35 -24.91 9.23 2.23
N TYR A 36 -25.19 8.50 1.16
CA TYR A 36 -24.17 8.22 0.15
C TYR A 36 -24.16 9.35 -0.87
N ARG A 37 -22.98 9.90 -1.12
CA ARG A 37 -22.76 10.91 -2.15
C ARG A 37 -21.87 10.31 -3.24
N PRO A 38 -22.38 10.14 -4.46
CA PRO A 38 -21.57 9.66 -5.58
C PRO A 38 -20.45 10.66 -5.89
N PRO A 39 -19.38 10.22 -6.55
CA PRO A 39 -18.31 11.11 -6.98
C PRO A 39 -18.83 12.14 -7.99
N ALA A 40 -18.29 13.35 -7.96
CA ALA A 40 -18.67 14.43 -8.87
C ALA A 40 -18.36 14.11 -10.34
N ALA A 41 -17.30 13.30 -10.57
CA ALA A 41 -16.92 12.76 -11.86
C ALA A 41 -16.61 11.27 -11.72
N ALA A 42 -16.76 10.51 -12.80
CA ALA A 42 -16.44 9.08 -12.78
C ALA A 42 -14.93 8.81 -12.57
N THR A 43 -14.11 9.70 -13.08
CA THR A 43 -12.65 9.67 -12.98
C THR A 43 -12.11 11.06 -12.65
N ASP A 44 -10.94 11.14 -12.05
CA ASP A 44 -10.18 12.38 -11.90
C ASP A 44 -9.54 12.82 -13.22
N ALA A 45 -8.76 13.91 -13.20
CA ALA A 45 -8.04 14.42 -14.36
C ALA A 45 -6.98 13.43 -14.91
N GLU A 46 -6.59 12.45 -14.10
CA GLU A 46 -5.59 11.42 -14.41
C GLU A 46 -6.24 10.11 -14.88
N GLY A 47 -7.60 10.07 -14.98
CA GLY A 47 -8.36 8.89 -15.40
C GLY A 47 -8.55 7.84 -14.31
N THR A 48 -8.20 8.16 -13.04
CA THR A 48 -8.41 7.27 -11.90
C THR A 48 -9.88 7.28 -11.47
N PRO A 49 -10.53 6.12 -11.25
CA PRO A 49 -11.91 6.08 -10.78
C PRO A 49 -12.06 6.79 -9.43
N MET A 50 -12.92 7.79 -9.38
CA MET A 50 -13.23 8.50 -8.13
C MET A 50 -14.19 7.69 -7.27
N ALA A 51 -13.93 7.66 -5.97
CA ALA A 51 -14.79 7.01 -4.99
C ALA A 51 -15.91 7.96 -4.52
N GLY A 52 -17.10 7.40 -4.31
CA GLY A 52 -18.16 8.11 -3.60
C GLY A 52 -17.89 8.10 -2.10
N HIS A 53 -18.62 8.94 -1.37
CA HIS A 53 -18.44 9.15 0.06
C HIS A 53 -19.72 8.83 0.84
N TYR A 54 -19.59 8.18 1.99
CA TYR A 54 -20.66 8.12 2.99
C TYR A 54 -20.51 9.28 3.97
N ILE A 55 -21.54 10.11 4.06
CA ILE A 55 -21.57 11.25 4.95
C ILE A 55 -22.46 10.89 6.13
N LEU A 56 -21.85 10.77 7.30
CA LEU A 56 -22.56 10.56 8.55
C LEU A 56 -22.63 11.89 9.30
N ARG A 57 -23.83 12.24 9.75
CA ARG A 57 -24.03 13.45 10.57
C ARG A 57 -24.54 13.04 11.95
N GLY A 58 -24.10 13.74 12.95
CA GLY A 58 -24.49 13.54 14.34
C GLY A 58 -24.21 14.80 15.16
N ARG A 59 -24.61 14.75 16.42
CA ARG A 59 -24.33 15.84 17.39
C ARG A 59 -23.43 15.31 18.48
N LEU A 60 -22.36 16.04 18.75
CA LEU A 60 -21.53 15.84 19.93
C LEU A 60 -22.01 16.76 21.05
N ALA A 61 -21.83 16.32 22.30
CA ALA A 61 -22.05 17.21 23.43
C ALA A 61 -21.08 18.40 23.35
N PRO A 62 -21.50 19.62 23.73
CA PRO A 62 -20.64 20.82 23.66
C PRO A 62 -19.36 20.70 24.52
N ASP A 63 -19.41 19.87 25.56
CA ASP A 63 -18.34 19.59 26.52
C ASP A 63 -17.58 18.31 26.21
N ALA A 64 -17.76 17.71 25.00
CA ALA A 64 -17.06 16.51 24.56
C ALA A 64 -15.54 16.69 24.61
N ARG A 65 -14.84 15.75 25.29
CA ARG A 65 -13.40 15.85 25.52
C ARG A 65 -12.58 14.81 24.79
N ARG A 66 -13.02 13.55 24.78
CA ARG A 66 -12.26 12.42 24.25
C ARG A 66 -13.06 11.66 23.23
N LEU A 67 -12.49 11.44 22.07
CA LEU A 67 -13.07 10.68 20.97
C LEU A 67 -12.24 9.41 20.73
N ARG A 68 -12.93 8.28 20.50
CA ARG A 68 -12.34 7.06 19.94
C ARG A 68 -13.16 6.61 18.75
N TRP A 69 -12.45 6.18 17.73
CA TRP A 69 -13.01 5.76 16.45
C TRP A 69 -12.74 4.29 16.18
N PHE A 70 -13.71 3.60 15.60
CA PHE A 70 -13.56 2.24 15.10
C PHE A 70 -14.33 2.10 13.78
N TYR A 71 -13.71 1.43 12.80
CA TYR A 71 -14.33 1.12 11.52
C TYR A 71 -14.19 -0.36 11.21
N GLY A 72 -15.31 -1.12 11.30
CA GLY A 72 -15.33 -2.57 11.28
C GLY A 72 -15.35 -3.23 9.89
N ILE A 73 -15.21 -2.46 8.79
CA ILE A 73 -15.24 -3.02 7.43
C ILE A 73 -13.83 -3.08 6.83
N VAL A 74 -12.98 -2.11 7.13
CA VAL A 74 -11.67 -1.96 6.52
C VAL A 74 -10.65 -2.80 7.27
N ALA A 75 -10.10 -3.82 6.60
CA ALA A 75 -9.03 -4.63 7.13
C ALA A 75 -7.65 -3.99 6.97
N ASP A 76 -7.51 -3.11 5.96
CA ASP A 76 -6.27 -2.41 5.67
C ASP A 76 -6.08 -1.17 6.56
N PRO A 77 -4.84 -0.72 6.80
CA PRO A 77 -4.60 0.55 7.46
C PRO A 77 -5.19 1.70 6.64
N TYR A 78 -5.86 2.60 7.34
CA TYR A 78 -6.47 3.79 6.74
C TYR A 78 -6.18 5.03 7.59
N PRO A 79 -6.12 6.23 7.00
CA PRO A 79 -5.98 7.47 7.74
C PRO A 79 -7.33 7.89 8.35
N LEU A 80 -7.34 8.18 9.64
CA LEU A 80 -8.41 8.91 10.29
C LEU A 80 -7.97 10.37 10.40
N THR A 81 -8.64 11.24 9.67
CA THR A 81 -8.39 12.68 9.73
C THR A 81 -9.53 13.40 10.43
N ILE A 82 -9.21 14.16 11.46
CA ILE A 82 -10.16 14.98 12.20
C ILE A 82 -9.82 16.44 11.95
N THR A 83 -10.79 17.17 11.42
CA THR A 83 -10.67 18.62 11.21
C THR A 83 -11.62 19.33 12.17
N ARG A 84 -11.10 20.23 12.98
CA ARG A 84 -11.86 21.06 13.90
C ARG A 84 -12.41 22.31 13.19
N ALA A 85 -13.40 22.93 13.80
CA ALA A 85 -14.01 24.16 13.28
C ALA A 85 -13.01 25.36 13.23
N ASP A 86 -11.94 25.34 14.05
CA ASP A 86 -10.85 26.30 14.03
C ASP A 86 -9.79 26.03 12.95
N GLY A 87 -9.99 24.99 12.12
CA GLY A 87 -9.09 24.59 11.04
C GLY A 87 -7.91 23.71 11.48
N GLN A 88 -7.80 23.35 12.75
CA GLN A 88 -6.79 22.39 13.20
C GLN A 88 -7.10 20.99 12.64
N VAL A 89 -6.07 20.32 12.12
CA VAL A 89 -6.18 18.99 11.53
C VAL A 89 -5.32 18.02 12.32
N TYR A 90 -5.92 16.89 12.68
CA TYR A 90 -5.24 15.73 13.27
C TYR A 90 -5.40 14.54 12.35
N THR A 91 -4.33 13.83 12.05
CA THR A 91 -4.38 12.59 11.27
C THR A 91 -3.69 11.47 12.03
N GLU A 92 -4.39 10.36 12.19
CA GLU A 92 -3.87 9.11 12.80
C GLU A 92 -4.10 7.95 11.84
N TRP A 93 -3.11 7.06 11.74
CA TRP A 93 -3.25 5.81 11.03
C TRP A 93 -3.87 4.75 11.90
N ILE A 94 -4.99 4.22 11.46
CA ILE A 94 -5.67 3.11 12.10
C ILE A 94 -5.27 1.81 11.38
N GLY A 95 -4.78 0.83 12.12
CA GLY A 95 -4.31 -0.45 11.59
C GLY A 95 -5.42 -1.43 11.21
N GLY A 96 -6.37 -1.03 10.36
CA GLY A 96 -7.51 -1.87 9.99
C GLY A 96 -8.61 -1.86 11.06
N THR A 97 -9.14 -3.02 11.43
CA THR A 97 -10.24 -3.16 12.39
C THR A 97 -9.77 -3.04 13.85
N VAL A 98 -9.07 -1.95 14.19
CA VAL A 98 -8.66 -1.63 15.57
C VAL A 98 -9.19 -0.25 15.97
N TRP A 99 -9.27 -0.03 17.27
CA TRP A 99 -9.67 1.26 17.81
C TRP A 99 -8.57 2.31 17.63
N SER A 100 -8.97 3.55 17.32
CA SER A 100 -8.06 4.69 17.44
C SER A 100 -7.57 4.86 18.87
N ARG A 101 -6.44 5.56 19.05
CA ARG A 101 -6.09 6.09 20.36
C ARG A 101 -7.18 7.06 20.83
N PRO A 102 -7.29 7.32 22.13
CA PRO A 102 -8.16 8.40 22.60
C PRO A 102 -7.66 9.75 22.08
N ILE A 103 -8.49 10.44 21.32
CA ILE A 103 -8.17 11.74 20.71
C ILE A 103 -8.77 12.83 21.58
N ASP A 104 -7.95 13.78 22.02
CA ASP A 104 -8.39 14.92 22.82
C ASP A 104 -9.03 15.98 21.90
N LEU A 105 -10.30 16.27 22.12
CA LEU A 105 -11.06 17.28 21.38
C LEU A 105 -10.92 18.69 21.96
N THR A 106 -10.40 18.85 23.19
CA THR A 106 -10.37 20.12 23.91
C THR A 106 -9.04 20.82 23.82
N GLY A 107 -7.94 20.05 23.71
CA GLY A 107 -6.58 20.56 23.59
C GLY A 107 -6.20 20.96 22.16
N GLN A 108 -5.03 21.54 22.00
CA GLN A 108 -4.41 21.62 20.68
C GLN A 108 -4.03 20.22 20.22
N PHE A 109 -4.27 19.92 18.94
CA PHE A 109 -3.76 18.67 18.37
C PHE A 109 -2.24 18.68 18.43
N VAL A 110 -1.67 17.81 19.25
CA VAL A 110 -0.21 17.68 19.35
C VAL A 110 0.25 16.93 18.09
N ALA A 111 1.10 17.60 17.31
CA ALA A 111 1.74 16.96 16.17
C ALA A 111 2.51 15.71 16.65
N PRO A 112 2.48 14.60 15.90
CA PRO A 112 3.24 13.42 16.26
C PRO A 112 4.72 13.76 16.36
N THR A 113 5.38 13.17 17.33
CA THR A 113 6.85 13.30 17.46
C THR A 113 7.52 12.61 16.26
N ARG A 114 8.72 13.03 15.90
CA ARG A 114 9.52 12.37 14.84
C ARG A 114 9.63 10.87 15.05
N TRP A 115 9.76 10.43 16.28
CA TRP A 115 9.86 9.01 16.60
C TRP A 115 8.55 8.25 16.32
N GLU A 116 7.41 8.83 16.64
CA GLU A 116 6.10 8.26 16.28
C GLU A 116 5.92 8.17 14.77
N VAL A 117 6.36 9.20 14.02
CA VAL A 117 6.37 9.17 12.56
C VAL A 117 7.27 8.04 12.05
N VAL A 118 8.49 7.90 12.57
CA VAL A 118 9.41 6.81 12.18
C VAL A 118 8.77 5.45 12.41
N GLN A 119 8.26 5.18 13.60
CA GLN A 119 7.64 3.89 13.92
C GLN A 119 6.43 3.59 13.03
N GLN A 120 5.56 4.56 12.84
CA GLN A 120 4.34 4.43 12.05
C GLN A 120 4.66 4.10 10.59
N TYR A 121 5.55 4.87 9.97
CA TYR A 121 5.87 4.67 8.55
C TYR A 121 6.77 3.47 8.30
N LEU A 122 7.62 3.09 9.24
CA LEU A 122 8.39 1.85 9.17
C LEU A 122 7.45 0.63 9.17
N VAL A 123 6.49 0.59 10.09
CA VAL A 123 5.48 -0.49 10.13
C VAL A 123 4.63 -0.47 8.87
N LEU A 124 4.23 0.70 8.39
CA LEU A 124 3.44 0.83 7.16
C LEU A 124 4.21 0.30 5.95
N GLY A 125 5.49 0.65 5.80
CA GLY A 125 6.35 0.14 4.73
C GLY A 125 6.56 -1.38 4.82
N TYR A 126 6.79 -1.90 6.02
CA TYR A 126 6.89 -3.34 6.24
C TYR A 126 5.60 -4.08 5.87
N THR A 127 4.46 -3.58 6.33
CA THR A 127 3.16 -4.20 6.07
C THR A 127 2.69 -4.00 4.62
N HIS A 128 3.21 -3.01 3.92
CA HIS A 128 3.03 -2.86 2.48
C HIS A 128 3.62 -4.05 1.70
N ILE A 129 4.69 -4.67 2.20
CA ILE A 129 5.26 -5.89 1.63
C ILE A 129 4.61 -7.14 2.23
N LEU A 130 4.63 -7.28 3.57
CA LEU A 130 4.16 -8.46 4.29
C LEU A 130 3.02 -8.10 5.26
N PRO A 131 1.84 -8.68 5.09
CA PRO A 131 1.45 -9.74 4.12
C PRO A 131 0.81 -9.20 2.82
N ARG A 132 0.71 -7.89 2.62
CA ARG A 132 -0.20 -7.28 1.64
C ARG A 132 0.35 -7.16 0.22
N GLY A 133 1.65 -6.97 0.08
CA GLY A 133 2.31 -6.71 -1.19
C GLY A 133 2.60 -7.97 -1.98
N VAL A 134 1.58 -8.73 -2.39
CA VAL A 134 1.77 -9.98 -3.14
C VAL A 134 2.57 -9.75 -4.41
N ASP A 135 2.41 -8.60 -5.08
CA ASP A 135 3.20 -8.18 -6.24
C ASP A 135 4.69 -8.13 -5.89
N HIS A 136 5.02 -7.46 -4.79
CA HIS A 136 6.41 -7.37 -4.29
C HIS A 136 6.94 -8.72 -3.83
N ILE A 137 6.13 -9.51 -3.15
CA ILE A 137 6.54 -10.85 -2.69
C ILE A 137 6.92 -11.72 -3.89
N LEU A 138 6.07 -11.79 -4.92
CA LEU A 138 6.33 -12.58 -6.12
C LEU A 138 7.53 -12.03 -6.90
N PHE A 139 7.67 -10.72 -6.99
CA PHE A 139 8.80 -10.08 -7.62
C PHE A 139 10.12 -10.43 -6.91
N VAL A 140 10.18 -10.28 -5.58
CA VAL A 140 11.37 -10.57 -4.76
C VAL A 140 11.71 -12.06 -4.78
N VAL A 141 10.71 -12.94 -4.69
CA VAL A 141 10.92 -14.40 -4.87
C VAL A 141 11.46 -14.69 -6.27
N GLY A 142 10.95 -14.02 -7.31
CA GLY A 142 11.48 -14.11 -8.66
C GLY A 142 12.95 -13.69 -8.74
N LEU A 143 13.35 -12.61 -8.08
CA LEU A 143 14.77 -12.20 -8.00
C LEU A 143 15.63 -13.26 -7.27
N PHE A 144 15.12 -13.79 -6.17
CA PHE A 144 15.80 -14.79 -5.35
C PHE A 144 16.07 -16.09 -6.12
N LEU A 145 15.09 -16.59 -6.90
CA LEU A 145 15.17 -17.87 -7.59
C LEU A 145 16.33 -17.96 -8.60
N LEU A 146 16.74 -16.86 -9.23
CA LEU A 146 17.88 -16.83 -10.13
C LEU A 146 19.21 -16.52 -9.40
N SER A 147 19.12 -15.87 -8.24
CA SER A 147 20.30 -15.43 -7.52
C SER A 147 20.93 -16.60 -6.74
N THR A 148 22.14 -16.96 -7.07
CA THR A 148 22.90 -18.01 -6.37
C THR A 148 23.71 -17.47 -5.19
N THR A 149 23.83 -16.16 -5.08
CA THR A 149 24.62 -15.44 -4.06
C THR A 149 23.84 -14.26 -3.50
N LEU A 150 24.03 -13.96 -2.22
CA LEU A 150 23.30 -12.88 -1.53
C LEU A 150 23.72 -11.48 -1.97
N GLY A 151 24.99 -11.23 -2.27
CA GLY A 151 25.49 -9.91 -2.62
C GLY A 151 24.76 -9.27 -3.81
N PRO A 152 24.76 -9.90 -5.00
CA PRO A 152 24.00 -9.40 -6.15
C PRO A 152 22.50 -9.28 -5.92
N LEU A 153 21.91 -10.15 -5.09
CA LEU A 153 20.49 -10.09 -4.74
C LEU A 153 20.20 -8.84 -3.89
N LEU A 154 20.99 -8.59 -2.86
CA LEU A 154 20.84 -7.41 -2.02
C LEU A 154 20.98 -6.12 -2.83
N TRP A 155 21.97 -6.04 -3.75
CA TRP A 155 22.10 -4.90 -4.66
C TRP A 155 20.85 -4.65 -5.51
N GLN A 156 20.21 -5.70 -6.03
CA GLN A 156 18.97 -5.59 -6.79
C GLN A 156 17.84 -5.07 -5.92
N VAL A 157 17.68 -5.60 -4.71
CA VAL A 157 16.62 -5.19 -3.78
C VAL A 157 16.81 -3.75 -3.34
N THR A 158 18.02 -3.35 -2.94
CA THR A 158 18.32 -1.97 -2.57
C THR A 158 18.14 -1.01 -3.77
N ALA A 159 18.58 -1.39 -4.96
CA ALA A 159 18.36 -0.59 -6.17
C ALA A 159 16.86 -0.39 -6.45
N PHE A 160 16.05 -1.44 -6.27
CA PHE A 160 14.59 -1.34 -6.35
C PHE A 160 14.03 -0.37 -5.31
N THR A 161 14.43 -0.49 -4.03
CA THR A 161 13.93 0.38 -2.94
C THR A 161 14.32 1.84 -3.16
N VAL A 162 15.53 2.10 -3.64
CA VAL A 162 15.97 3.48 -3.98
C VAL A 162 15.12 4.05 -5.12
N ALA A 163 14.92 3.29 -6.20
CA ALA A 163 14.07 3.71 -7.32
C ALA A 163 12.62 3.96 -6.90
N HIS A 164 12.06 3.04 -6.11
CA HIS A 164 10.73 3.15 -5.51
C HIS A 164 10.60 4.44 -4.68
N SER A 165 11.60 4.73 -3.84
CA SER A 165 11.63 5.96 -3.02
C SER A 165 11.60 7.22 -3.87
N ILE A 166 12.36 7.25 -4.97
CA ILE A 166 12.45 8.40 -5.88
C ILE A 166 11.07 8.70 -6.49
N THR A 167 10.44 7.72 -7.13
CA THR A 167 9.16 7.95 -7.80
C THR A 167 8.02 8.15 -6.82
N LEU A 168 8.03 7.45 -5.68
CA LEU A 168 7.08 7.69 -4.61
C LEU A 168 7.16 9.14 -4.12
N GLY A 169 8.36 9.65 -3.85
CA GLY A 169 8.58 11.03 -3.44
C GLY A 169 8.13 12.04 -4.50
N LEU A 170 8.55 11.85 -5.76
CA LEU A 170 8.16 12.72 -6.87
C LEU A 170 6.65 12.73 -7.09
N SER A 171 6.01 11.60 -6.95
CA SER A 171 4.56 11.47 -7.15
C SER A 171 3.75 12.11 -6.03
N ILE A 172 4.19 12.04 -4.78
CA ILE A 172 3.54 12.73 -3.64
C ILE A 172 3.57 14.25 -3.85
N TYR A 173 4.67 14.79 -4.39
CA TYR A 173 4.78 16.20 -4.75
C TYR A 173 4.05 16.58 -6.05
N GLY A 174 3.43 15.62 -6.73
CA GLY A 174 2.72 15.88 -8.00
C GLY A 174 3.63 16.18 -9.18
N VAL A 175 4.95 15.91 -9.07
CA VAL A 175 5.92 16.11 -10.16
C VAL A 175 5.75 15.06 -11.25
N VAL A 176 5.43 13.82 -10.86
CA VAL A 176 5.16 12.71 -11.77
C VAL A 176 3.87 12.04 -11.33
N SER A 177 2.97 11.83 -12.28
CA SER A 177 1.73 11.08 -12.06
C SER A 177 1.43 10.25 -13.30
N LEU A 178 1.07 9.01 -13.10
CA LEU A 178 0.57 8.12 -14.15
C LEU A 178 -0.73 7.46 -13.65
N PRO A 179 -1.71 7.26 -14.54
CA PRO A 179 -2.94 6.56 -14.19
C PRO A 179 -2.66 5.14 -13.68
N SER A 180 -3.40 4.70 -12.66
CA SER A 180 -3.30 3.33 -12.15
C SER A 180 -3.58 2.27 -13.21
N SER A 181 -4.46 2.59 -14.16
CA SER A 181 -4.75 1.75 -15.33
C SER A 181 -3.54 1.48 -16.26
N VAL A 182 -2.48 2.28 -16.15
CA VAL A 182 -1.22 2.07 -16.86
C VAL A 182 -0.18 1.43 -15.92
N VAL A 183 -0.08 1.93 -14.70
CA VAL A 183 0.97 1.51 -13.74
C VAL A 183 0.75 0.08 -13.28
N GLU A 184 -0.47 -0.30 -12.91
CA GLU A 184 -0.75 -1.63 -12.37
C GLU A 184 -0.49 -2.78 -13.35
N PRO A 185 -0.89 -2.70 -14.65
CA PRO A 185 -0.50 -3.71 -15.64
C PRO A 185 1.01 -3.81 -15.82
N LEU A 186 1.74 -2.68 -15.80
CA LEU A 186 3.20 -2.66 -15.95
C LEU A 186 3.91 -3.29 -14.74
N ILE A 187 3.38 -3.08 -13.51
CA ILE A 187 3.85 -3.77 -12.31
C ILE A 187 3.69 -5.29 -12.51
N ALA A 188 2.51 -5.76 -12.90
CA ALA A 188 2.27 -7.17 -13.14
C ALA A 188 3.18 -7.75 -14.25
N LEU A 189 3.39 -6.98 -15.32
CA LEU A 189 4.30 -7.36 -16.41
C LEU A 189 5.76 -7.47 -15.93
N SER A 190 6.20 -6.62 -15.01
CA SER A 190 7.55 -6.69 -14.43
C SER A 190 7.78 -8.00 -13.67
N ILE A 191 6.77 -8.50 -12.97
CA ILE A 191 6.80 -9.81 -12.28
C ILE A 191 6.93 -10.94 -13.29
N ALA A 192 6.10 -10.91 -14.35
CA ALA A 192 6.16 -11.89 -15.42
C ALA A 192 7.54 -11.87 -16.11
N TYR A 193 8.08 -10.69 -16.39
CA TYR A 193 9.40 -10.53 -17.02
C TYR A 193 10.51 -11.20 -16.21
N VAL A 194 10.63 -10.88 -14.91
CA VAL A 194 11.65 -11.48 -14.03
C VAL A 194 11.51 -13.01 -13.97
N ALA A 195 10.30 -13.51 -13.91
CA ALA A 195 10.03 -14.93 -13.86
C ALA A 195 10.33 -15.65 -15.19
N ILE A 196 10.01 -15.06 -16.33
CA ILE A 196 10.35 -15.59 -17.66
C ILE A 196 11.88 -15.58 -17.85
N GLU A 197 12.57 -14.51 -17.46
CA GLU A 197 14.04 -14.44 -17.49
C GLU A 197 14.66 -15.60 -16.72
N ASN A 198 14.15 -15.96 -15.55
CA ASN A 198 14.63 -17.10 -14.76
C ASN A 198 14.51 -18.44 -15.51
N VAL A 199 13.48 -18.60 -16.35
CA VAL A 199 13.32 -19.82 -17.17
C VAL A 199 14.35 -19.85 -18.30
N LEU A 200 14.55 -18.72 -18.97
CA LEU A 200 15.35 -18.62 -20.19
C LEU A 200 16.85 -18.54 -19.93
N THR A 201 17.27 -17.93 -18.80
CA THR A 201 18.69 -17.71 -18.47
C THR A 201 19.12 -18.46 -17.23
N ARG A 202 20.43 -18.80 -17.19
CA ARG A 202 21.08 -19.42 -16.04
C ARG A 202 22.06 -18.48 -15.33
N GLN A 203 22.35 -17.35 -15.94
CA GLN A 203 23.39 -16.44 -15.44
C GLN A 203 22.76 -15.09 -15.05
N LEU A 204 23.23 -14.55 -13.96
CA LEU A 204 22.92 -13.20 -13.53
C LEU A 204 23.77 -12.21 -14.34
N HIS A 205 23.12 -11.41 -15.17
CA HIS A 205 23.79 -10.37 -15.91
C HIS A 205 23.84 -9.06 -15.11
N ALA A 206 24.92 -8.28 -15.24
CA ALA A 206 25.09 -7.02 -14.50
C ALA A 206 23.98 -5.99 -14.81
N TRP A 207 23.45 -5.97 -16.06
CA TRP A 207 22.36 -5.06 -16.46
C TRP A 207 21.04 -5.30 -15.73
N ARG A 208 20.87 -6.48 -15.09
CA ARG A 208 19.66 -6.80 -14.35
C ARG A 208 19.38 -5.82 -13.20
N VAL A 209 20.42 -5.29 -12.56
CA VAL A 209 20.27 -4.26 -11.53
C VAL A 209 19.58 -3.01 -12.11
N LEU A 210 19.94 -2.61 -13.32
CA LEU A 210 19.30 -1.48 -14.01
C LEU A 210 17.82 -1.76 -14.31
N VAL A 211 17.50 -2.96 -14.78
CA VAL A 211 16.09 -3.36 -15.05
C VAL A 211 15.27 -3.40 -13.76
N VAL A 212 15.82 -3.96 -12.72
CA VAL A 212 15.17 -3.98 -11.39
C VAL A 212 14.99 -2.56 -10.85
N PHE A 213 15.95 -1.66 -11.06
CA PHE A 213 15.80 -0.25 -10.74
C PHE A 213 14.64 0.39 -11.52
N LEU A 214 14.54 0.16 -12.83
CA LEU A 214 13.43 0.68 -13.66
C LEU A 214 12.07 0.13 -13.17
N PHE A 215 12.01 -1.14 -12.79
CA PHE A 215 10.81 -1.72 -12.19
C PHE A 215 10.49 -1.10 -10.82
N GLY A 216 11.49 -0.78 -10.01
CA GLY A 216 11.32 -0.03 -8.77
C GLY A 216 10.68 1.34 -8.99
N LEU A 217 11.08 2.06 -10.05
CA LEU A 217 10.43 3.33 -10.44
C LEU A 217 8.93 3.14 -10.72
N LEU A 218 8.55 2.08 -11.44
CA LEU A 218 7.15 1.77 -11.72
C LEU A 218 6.36 1.46 -10.45
N HIS A 219 6.91 0.63 -9.57
CA HIS A 219 6.24 0.24 -8.32
C HIS A 219 6.01 1.44 -7.40
N GLY A 220 6.94 2.39 -7.34
CA GLY A 220 6.79 3.61 -6.54
C GLY A 220 5.64 4.51 -7.02
N LEU A 221 5.35 4.51 -8.31
CA LEU A 221 4.19 5.24 -8.86
C LEU A 221 2.85 4.59 -8.45
N GLY A 222 2.81 3.26 -8.32
CA GLY A 222 1.59 2.53 -7.97
C GLY A 222 1.06 2.80 -6.56
N PHE A 223 1.92 3.19 -5.63
CA PHE A 223 1.52 3.46 -4.23
C PHE A 223 1.32 4.95 -3.91
N ALA A 224 1.68 5.83 -4.83
CA ALA A 224 1.66 7.26 -4.60
C ALA A 224 0.25 7.84 -4.36
N GLY A 225 -0.78 7.28 -4.97
CA GLY A 225 -2.18 7.67 -4.74
C GLY A 225 -2.57 7.49 -3.28
N VAL A 226 -2.31 6.32 -2.73
CA VAL A 226 -2.58 5.99 -1.32
C VAL A 226 -1.85 6.95 -0.38
N LEU A 227 -0.57 7.24 -0.62
CA LEU A 227 0.20 8.14 0.24
C LEU A 227 -0.23 9.62 0.13
N ARG A 228 -0.76 10.08 -1.01
CA ARG A 228 -1.33 11.44 -1.15
C ARG A 228 -2.59 11.64 -0.30
N GLU A 229 -3.48 10.65 -0.30
CA GLU A 229 -4.70 10.67 0.53
C GLU A 229 -4.37 10.70 2.03
N LEU A 230 -3.15 10.29 2.39
CA LEU A 230 -2.64 10.20 3.74
C LEU A 230 -2.42 11.54 4.46
N GLY A 231 -2.42 12.66 3.74
CA GLY A 231 -2.23 13.97 4.35
C GLY A 231 -0.94 14.11 5.16
N LEU A 232 0.18 13.63 4.62
CA LEU A 232 1.50 13.72 5.26
C LEU A 232 1.79 15.15 5.73
N PRO A 233 2.15 15.36 7.00
CA PRO A 233 2.63 16.67 7.43
C PRO A 233 3.85 17.04 6.59
N ARG A 234 3.77 18.16 5.87
CA ARG A 234 4.88 18.61 5.00
C ARG A 234 6.21 18.75 5.74
N SER A 235 6.14 19.04 7.05
CA SER A 235 7.32 19.16 7.93
C SER A 235 8.04 17.84 8.18
N GLU A 236 7.35 16.69 8.16
CA GLU A 236 7.92 15.37 8.46
C GLU A 236 7.97 14.44 7.24
N PHE A 237 7.78 15.00 6.04
CA PHE A 237 7.73 14.25 4.78
C PHE A 237 8.96 13.35 4.56
N LEU A 238 10.17 13.91 4.70
CA LEU A 238 11.41 13.13 4.51
C LEU A 238 11.53 12.01 5.55
N THR A 239 11.21 12.30 6.82
CA THR A 239 11.20 11.29 7.88
C THR A 239 10.25 10.15 7.55
N ALA A 240 9.04 10.47 7.12
CA ALA A 240 8.03 9.49 6.75
C ALA A 240 8.45 8.66 5.52
N LEU A 241 8.90 9.33 4.44
CA LEU A 241 9.34 8.67 3.21
C LEU A 241 10.51 7.71 3.45
N LEU A 242 11.54 8.15 4.17
CA LEU A 242 12.70 7.31 4.47
C LEU A 242 12.32 6.13 5.36
N SER A 243 11.53 6.38 6.42
CA SER A 243 11.08 5.32 7.33
C SER A 243 10.22 4.28 6.63
N PHE A 244 9.31 4.72 5.74
CA PHE A 244 8.50 3.84 4.91
C PHE A 244 9.39 2.93 4.04
N ASN A 245 10.36 3.49 3.33
CA ASN A 245 11.21 2.72 2.43
C ASN A 245 12.18 1.79 3.19
N VAL A 246 12.64 2.17 4.38
CA VAL A 246 13.34 1.23 5.28
C VAL A 246 12.42 0.06 5.66
N GLY A 247 11.15 0.33 5.96
CA GLY A 247 10.15 -0.71 6.21
C GLY A 247 9.94 -1.63 5.00
N VAL A 248 9.85 -1.07 3.80
CA VAL A 248 9.78 -1.82 2.53
C VAL A 248 10.98 -2.75 2.39
N GLU A 249 12.20 -2.23 2.56
CA GLU A 249 13.43 -3.03 2.46
C GLU A 249 13.47 -4.16 3.49
N LEU A 250 13.10 -3.90 4.74
CA LEU A 250 13.00 -4.92 5.78
C LEU A 250 11.97 -6.00 5.43
N GLY A 251 10.83 -5.62 4.85
CA GLY A 251 9.82 -6.56 4.34
C GLY A 251 10.37 -7.47 3.25
N GLN A 252 11.08 -6.90 2.26
CA GLN A 252 11.73 -7.65 1.19
C GLN A 252 12.83 -8.58 1.71
N LEU A 253 13.65 -8.11 2.64
CA LEU A 253 14.67 -8.93 3.30
C LEU A 253 14.05 -10.08 4.09
N THR A 254 12.89 -9.87 4.70
CA THR A 254 12.15 -10.95 5.38
C THR A 254 11.66 -12.01 4.38
N VAL A 255 11.17 -11.61 3.22
CA VAL A 255 10.79 -12.54 2.13
C VAL A 255 12.00 -13.34 1.66
N ILE A 256 13.13 -12.68 1.44
CA ILE A 256 14.40 -13.34 1.04
C ILE A 256 14.85 -14.31 2.13
N GLY A 257 14.82 -13.89 3.39
CA GLY A 257 15.19 -14.74 4.53
C GLY A 257 14.32 -15.99 4.65
N ALA A 258 13.01 -15.84 4.49
CA ALA A 258 12.07 -16.96 4.49
C ALA A 258 12.32 -17.90 3.31
N ALA A 259 12.49 -17.37 2.09
CA ALA A 259 12.82 -18.16 0.91
C ALA A 259 14.17 -18.89 1.06
N ALA A 260 15.18 -18.20 1.59
CA ALA A 260 16.49 -18.79 1.86
C ALA A 260 16.39 -19.93 2.91
N LEU A 261 15.68 -19.71 4.01
CA LEU A 261 15.49 -20.72 5.05
C LEU A 261 14.91 -22.02 4.48
N VAL A 262 13.96 -21.92 3.56
CA VAL A 262 13.29 -23.08 2.95
C VAL A 262 14.15 -23.71 1.84
N LEU A 263 14.78 -22.89 1.00
CA LEU A 263 15.39 -23.36 -0.25
C LEU A 263 16.91 -23.57 -0.16
N TRP A 264 17.60 -22.93 0.80
CA TRP A 264 19.05 -23.01 0.95
C TRP A 264 19.61 -24.44 0.96
N PRO A 265 19.00 -25.43 1.67
CA PRO A 265 19.50 -26.80 1.69
C PRO A 265 19.50 -27.50 0.31
N PHE A 266 18.78 -26.94 -0.64
CA PHE A 266 18.57 -27.52 -1.97
C PHE A 266 19.31 -26.78 -3.09
N MET A 267 19.74 -25.53 -2.86
CA MET A 267 20.29 -24.64 -3.90
C MET A 267 21.53 -25.20 -4.60
N GLY A 268 22.37 -25.99 -3.91
CA GLY A 268 23.57 -26.61 -4.48
C GLY A 268 23.33 -27.92 -5.25
N ARG A 269 22.08 -28.38 -5.31
CA ARG A 269 21.78 -29.70 -5.93
C ARG A 269 21.46 -29.55 -7.42
N GLY A 270 21.95 -30.48 -8.24
CA GLY A 270 21.75 -30.44 -9.70
C GLY A 270 20.28 -30.44 -10.14
N TRP A 271 19.37 -30.99 -9.34
CA TRP A 271 17.93 -31.01 -9.60
C TRP A 271 17.20 -29.74 -9.15
N TYR A 272 17.86 -28.84 -8.38
CA TYR A 272 17.23 -27.63 -7.82
C TYR A 272 16.62 -26.76 -8.94
N ARG A 273 17.39 -26.47 -9.98
CA ARG A 273 16.90 -25.63 -11.08
C ARG A 273 15.71 -26.26 -11.83
N PRO A 274 15.79 -27.52 -12.36
CA PRO A 274 14.68 -28.07 -13.13
C PRO A 274 13.44 -28.41 -12.29
N ARG A 275 13.57 -28.66 -10.98
CA ARG A 275 12.44 -29.05 -10.13
C ARG A 275 11.92 -27.94 -9.20
N VAL A 276 12.67 -26.87 -8.98
CA VAL A 276 12.26 -25.76 -8.12
C VAL A 276 12.24 -24.45 -8.91
N VAL A 277 13.40 -24.01 -9.43
CA VAL A 277 13.48 -22.67 -10.06
C VAL A 277 12.56 -22.56 -11.26
N VAL A 278 12.62 -23.51 -12.21
CA VAL A 278 11.83 -23.43 -13.44
C VAL A 278 10.32 -23.55 -13.15
N PRO A 279 9.81 -24.55 -12.40
CA PRO A 279 8.39 -24.64 -12.11
C PRO A 279 7.85 -23.44 -11.31
N ALA A 280 8.59 -22.98 -10.28
CA ALA A 280 8.19 -21.81 -9.51
C ALA A 280 8.17 -20.54 -10.37
N SER A 281 9.17 -20.34 -11.21
CA SER A 281 9.21 -19.21 -12.13
C SER A 281 8.09 -19.27 -13.18
N VAL A 282 7.76 -20.44 -13.70
CA VAL A 282 6.60 -20.60 -14.60
C VAL A 282 5.29 -20.23 -13.88
N ALA A 283 5.11 -20.67 -12.65
CA ALA A 283 3.93 -20.31 -11.86
C ALA A 283 3.84 -18.79 -11.63
N ILE A 284 4.95 -18.14 -11.23
CA ILE A 284 5.01 -16.68 -11.06
C ILE A 284 4.73 -15.95 -12.38
N ALA A 285 5.30 -16.42 -13.49
CA ALA A 285 5.06 -15.83 -14.81
C ALA A 285 3.60 -15.90 -15.21
N LEU A 286 2.93 -17.04 -15.00
CA LEU A 286 1.50 -17.21 -15.27
C LEU A 286 0.65 -16.28 -14.43
N VAL A 287 0.95 -16.10 -13.15
CA VAL A 287 0.25 -15.13 -12.28
C VAL A 287 0.48 -13.70 -12.77
N GLY A 288 1.72 -13.33 -13.10
CA GLY A 288 2.04 -11.99 -13.62
C GLY A 288 1.34 -11.70 -14.94
N ILE A 289 1.30 -12.65 -15.88
CA ILE A 289 0.58 -12.51 -17.14
C ILE A 289 -0.93 -12.40 -16.89
N TYR A 290 -1.50 -13.25 -16.05
CA TYR A 290 -2.91 -13.20 -15.69
C TYR A 290 -3.28 -11.82 -15.09
N TRP A 291 -2.51 -11.31 -14.15
CA TRP A 291 -2.74 -9.97 -13.59
C TRP A 291 -2.56 -8.86 -14.62
N THR A 292 -1.60 -8.98 -15.53
CA THR A 292 -1.42 -8.00 -16.61
C THR A 292 -2.69 -7.93 -17.45
N ILE A 293 -3.24 -9.08 -17.87
CA ILE A 293 -4.44 -9.14 -18.69
C ILE A 293 -5.64 -8.57 -17.93
N THR A 294 -5.89 -9.03 -16.71
CA THR A 294 -7.04 -8.58 -15.91
C THR A 294 -6.99 -7.09 -15.60
N ARG A 295 -5.82 -6.52 -15.30
CA ARG A 295 -5.64 -5.09 -15.04
C ARG A 295 -5.76 -4.24 -16.32
N VAL A 296 -5.46 -4.77 -17.50
CA VAL A 296 -5.68 -4.08 -18.79
C VAL A 296 -7.17 -4.10 -19.17
N VAL A 297 -7.85 -5.24 -18.95
CA VAL A 297 -9.27 -5.39 -19.35
C VAL A 297 -10.22 -4.77 -18.32
N GLY A 298 -9.74 -4.44 -17.10
CA GLY A 298 -10.55 -3.80 -16.06
C GLY A 298 -11.49 -4.75 -15.32
N TRP A 299 -11.06 -6.00 -15.09
CA TRP A 299 -11.79 -7.02 -14.33
C TRP A 299 -11.33 -7.03 -12.87
#